data_0ff312c02faee13faa1c058c754c8529
#
_entry.id   0ff312c02faee13faa1c058c754c8529
#
_cell.length_a   1.000
_cell.length_b   1.000
_cell.length_c   1.000
_cell.angle_alpha   90.00
_cell.angle_beta   90.00
_cell.angle_gamma   90.00
#
_symmetry.space_group_name_H-M   'P 1'
#
loop_
_entity.id
_entity.type
_entity.pdbx_description
1 polymer ?
#
loop_
_entity_poly.entity_id
_entity_poly.type
_entity_poly.pdbx_seq_one_letter_code
_entity_poly.pdbx_strand_id
1 'polypeptide(L)'
;MAETVFDKIIRGEIPCHKLYEDEQVLAFLDVAPLSFGHALVIPKERAKTLDLLSDDSAAAIGRVLPRLCRALKHITGVSAFNVLQNNESLAHQAVFHVHFHIIPKPDEKSGLGVAWPAGKLDAGQGAELAARIVKELAA
;
A
#
# COMPACT_ATOMS: atom_id res chain seq x y z
N MET A 1 -3.97 -17.06 10.23
CA MET A 1 -3.74 -16.49 8.88
C MET A 1 -2.80 -17.40 8.11
N ALA A 2 -3.17 -17.76 6.90
CA ALA A 2 -2.35 -18.62 6.06
C ALA A 2 -1.05 -17.93 5.64
N GLU A 3 0.02 -18.71 5.49
CA GLU A 3 1.30 -18.20 5.02
C GLU A 3 1.21 -17.73 3.57
N THR A 4 1.84 -16.60 3.27
CA THR A 4 1.89 -16.02 1.93
C THR A 4 3.34 -16.01 1.42
N VAL A 5 3.50 -15.66 0.14
CA VAL A 5 4.84 -15.47 -0.45
C VAL A 5 5.62 -14.37 0.29
N PHE A 6 4.93 -13.38 0.86
CA PHE A 6 5.58 -12.30 1.61
C PHE A 6 6.21 -12.80 2.92
N ASP A 7 5.58 -13.76 3.61
CA ASP A 7 6.18 -14.40 4.78
C ASP A 7 7.52 -15.03 4.41
N LYS A 8 7.58 -15.69 3.26
CA LYS A 8 8.81 -16.34 2.77
C LYS A 8 9.87 -15.32 2.39
N ILE A 9 9.48 -14.19 1.80
CA ILE A 9 10.40 -13.10 1.47
C ILE A 9 10.98 -12.49 2.75
N ILE A 10 10.13 -12.25 3.76
CA ILE A 10 10.57 -11.72 5.06
C ILE A 10 11.60 -12.62 5.72
N ARG A 11 11.42 -13.94 5.63
CA ARG A 11 12.37 -14.92 6.20
C ARG A 11 13.62 -15.12 5.35
N GLY A 12 13.69 -14.54 4.16
CA GLY A 12 14.81 -14.72 3.23
C GLY A 12 14.79 -16.03 2.46
N GLU A 13 13.70 -16.79 2.48
CA GLU A 13 13.54 -18.05 1.74
C GLU A 13 13.32 -17.80 0.25
N ILE A 14 12.71 -16.68 -0.11
CA ILE A 14 12.54 -16.23 -1.49
C ILE A 14 13.30 -14.91 -1.63
N PRO A 15 14.21 -14.78 -2.62
CA PRO A 15 14.95 -13.54 -2.80
C PRO A 15 14.05 -12.41 -3.29
N CYS A 16 14.43 -11.17 -2.98
CA CYS A 16 13.77 -9.98 -3.47
C CYS A 16 14.81 -8.88 -3.75
N HIS A 17 14.42 -7.88 -4.54
CA HIS A 17 15.24 -6.68 -4.75
C HIS A 17 14.92 -5.70 -3.62
N LYS A 18 15.62 -5.85 -2.50
CA LYS A 18 15.38 -5.10 -1.27
C LYS A 18 15.75 -3.64 -1.43
N LEU A 19 14.87 -2.76 -0.98
CA LEU A 19 15.06 -1.31 -0.95
C LEU A 19 15.33 -0.80 0.46
N TYR A 20 14.67 -1.37 1.45
CA TYR A 20 14.75 -0.95 2.83
C TYR A 20 14.30 -2.07 3.75
N GLU A 21 14.91 -2.16 4.92
CA GLU A 21 14.48 -3.12 5.93
C GLU A 21 14.81 -2.60 7.33
N ASP A 22 13.87 -2.75 8.25
CA ASP A 22 14.09 -2.61 9.68
C ASP A 22 13.35 -3.72 10.41
N GLU A 23 13.19 -3.62 11.74
CA GLU A 23 12.53 -4.65 12.53
C GLU A 23 11.04 -4.83 12.19
N GLN A 24 10.39 -3.80 11.65
CA GLN A 24 8.94 -3.76 11.44
C GLN A 24 8.53 -3.72 9.97
N VAL A 25 9.42 -3.29 9.07
CA VAL A 25 9.08 -2.99 7.67
C VAL A 25 10.10 -3.60 6.73
N LEU A 26 9.61 -4.12 5.62
CA LEU A 26 10.42 -4.53 4.48
C LEU A 26 9.87 -3.86 3.22
N ALA A 27 10.77 -3.30 2.40
CA ALA A 27 10.39 -2.73 1.10
C ALA A 27 11.25 -3.32 0.00
N PHE A 28 10.64 -3.64 -1.12
CA PHE A 28 11.32 -4.27 -2.27
C PHE A 28 10.60 -3.94 -3.57
N LEU A 29 11.28 -4.17 -4.68
CA LEU A 29 10.70 -3.94 -6.02
C LEU A 29 9.69 -5.02 -6.36
N ASP A 30 8.58 -4.62 -6.97
CA ASP A 30 7.60 -5.55 -7.52
C ASP A 30 8.19 -6.22 -8.77
N VAL A 31 8.17 -7.55 -8.81
CA VAL A 31 8.70 -8.31 -9.95
C VAL A 31 7.72 -8.37 -11.13
N ALA A 32 6.47 -7.92 -10.93
CA ALA A 32 5.46 -7.78 -11.98
C ALA A 32 5.00 -6.31 -12.05
N PRO A 33 5.94 -5.37 -12.34
CA PRO A 33 5.67 -3.95 -12.17
C PRO A 33 4.67 -3.38 -13.17
N LEU A 34 3.86 -2.42 -12.73
CA LEU A 34 3.02 -1.62 -13.62
C LEU A 34 3.83 -0.54 -14.32
N SER A 35 4.96 -0.16 -13.74
CA SER A 35 5.93 0.77 -14.32
C SER A 35 7.30 0.55 -13.70
N PHE A 36 8.34 1.06 -14.33
CA PHE A 36 9.71 0.98 -13.82
C PHE A 36 9.79 1.70 -12.46
N GLY A 37 10.25 0.97 -11.43
CA GLY A 37 10.35 1.50 -10.08
C GLY A 37 9.14 1.20 -9.19
N HIS A 38 8.17 0.41 -9.67
CA HIS A 38 7.04 -0.03 -8.85
C HIS A 38 7.57 -0.78 -7.63
N ALA A 39 7.32 -0.23 -6.45
CA ALA A 39 7.81 -0.75 -5.18
C ALA A 39 6.67 -1.22 -4.28
N LEU A 40 6.98 -2.18 -3.43
CA LEU A 40 6.08 -2.69 -2.39
C LEU A 40 6.67 -2.38 -1.01
N VAL A 41 5.81 -1.98 -0.09
CA VAL A 41 6.17 -1.76 1.32
C VAL A 41 5.26 -2.63 2.16
N ILE A 42 5.84 -3.53 2.93
CA ILE A 42 5.07 -4.47 3.74
C ILE A 42 5.47 -4.39 5.21
N PRO A 43 4.51 -4.58 6.14
CA PRO A 43 4.84 -4.81 7.53
C PRO A 43 5.37 -6.23 7.71
N LYS A 44 6.28 -6.43 8.66
CA LYS A 44 6.70 -7.78 9.05
C LYS A 44 5.65 -8.48 9.89
N GLU A 45 4.81 -7.71 10.58
CA GLU A 45 3.63 -8.24 11.26
C GLU A 45 2.67 -8.86 10.24
N ARG A 46 2.14 -10.03 10.56
CA ARG A 46 1.16 -10.72 9.70
C ARG A 46 -0.22 -10.11 9.91
N ALA A 47 -0.75 -9.47 8.88
CA ALA A 47 -2.11 -8.96 8.85
C ALA A 47 -2.63 -9.10 7.42
N LYS A 48 -3.82 -9.66 7.29
CA LYS A 48 -4.44 -9.89 5.97
C LYS A 48 -4.84 -8.58 5.32
N THR A 49 -5.49 -7.71 6.08
CA THR A 49 -6.03 -6.43 5.62
C THR A 49 -5.62 -5.31 6.58
N LEU A 50 -5.72 -4.07 6.11
CA LEU A 50 -5.21 -2.91 6.84
C LEU A 50 -5.90 -2.70 8.20
N ASP A 51 -7.19 -3.01 8.30
CA ASP A 51 -7.96 -2.90 9.52
C ASP A 51 -7.50 -3.86 10.63
N LEU A 52 -6.74 -4.90 10.26
CA LEU A 52 -6.17 -5.87 11.19
C LEU A 52 -4.73 -5.55 11.60
N LEU A 53 -4.12 -4.53 11.00
CA LEU A 53 -2.74 -4.13 11.28
C LEU A 53 -2.70 -3.33 12.59
N SER A 54 -1.66 -3.56 13.41
CA SER A 54 -1.47 -2.79 14.63
C SER A 54 -1.11 -1.32 14.34
N ASP A 55 -1.40 -0.45 15.28
CA ASP A 55 -1.05 0.97 15.19
C ASP A 55 0.46 1.16 15.06
N ASP A 56 1.25 0.38 15.79
CA ASP A 56 2.72 0.46 15.73
C ASP A 56 3.26 0.12 14.35
N SER A 57 2.77 -0.96 13.75
CA SER A 57 3.18 -1.35 12.38
C SER A 57 2.70 -0.33 11.36
N ALA A 58 1.48 0.19 11.51
CA ALA A 58 0.95 1.23 10.64
C ALA A 58 1.81 2.50 10.70
N ALA A 59 2.23 2.91 11.89
CA ALA A 59 3.12 4.06 12.08
C ALA A 59 4.49 3.82 11.44
N ALA A 60 5.04 2.61 11.57
CA ALA A 60 6.32 2.23 10.97
C ALA A 60 6.25 2.33 9.43
N ILE A 61 5.19 1.81 8.83
CA ILE A 61 4.93 1.94 7.39
C ILE A 61 4.84 3.42 6.98
N GLY A 62 4.08 4.20 7.74
CA GLY A 62 3.88 5.63 7.46
C GLY A 62 5.17 6.44 7.48
N ARG A 63 6.15 6.05 8.30
CA ARG A 63 7.47 6.71 8.31
C ARG A 63 8.29 6.37 7.07
N VAL A 64 8.18 5.15 6.56
CA VAL A 64 8.99 4.66 5.44
C VAL A 64 8.45 5.16 4.09
N LEU A 65 7.14 5.24 3.91
CA LEU A 65 6.51 5.59 2.63
C LEU A 65 7.05 6.91 2.03
N PRO A 66 7.06 8.04 2.74
CA PRO A 66 7.56 9.29 2.14
C PRO A 66 9.03 9.22 1.75
N ARG A 67 9.85 8.53 2.53
CA ARG A 67 11.29 8.37 2.24
C ARG A 67 11.52 7.62 0.94
N LEU A 68 10.78 6.52 0.72
CA LEU A 68 10.87 5.75 -0.51
C LEU A 68 10.32 6.53 -1.70
N CYS A 69 9.23 7.27 -1.51
CA CYS A 69 8.68 8.12 -2.57
C CYS A 69 9.71 9.14 -3.04
N ARG A 70 10.40 9.80 -2.11
CA ARG A 70 11.45 10.77 -2.47
C ARG A 70 12.62 10.11 -3.21
N ALA A 71 13.05 8.94 -2.74
CA ALA A 71 14.14 8.20 -3.38
C ALA A 71 13.75 7.75 -4.79
N LEU A 72 12.55 7.21 -4.97
CA LEU A 72 12.06 6.75 -6.27
C LEU A 72 11.93 7.90 -7.26
N LYS A 73 11.40 9.05 -6.82
CA LYS A 73 11.32 10.25 -7.67
C LYS A 73 12.71 10.70 -8.14
N HIS A 74 13.68 10.73 -7.22
CA HIS A 74 15.03 11.16 -7.52
C HIS A 74 15.72 10.23 -8.51
N ILE A 75 15.63 8.92 -8.28
CA ILE A 75 16.34 7.92 -9.10
C ILE A 75 15.67 7.70 -10.46
N THR A 76 14.34 7.67 -10.51
CA THR A 76 13.62 7.45 -11.78
C THR A 76 13.43 8.71 -12.61
N GLY A 77 13.51 9.88 -11.98
CA GLY A 77 13.18 11.16 -12.62
C GLY A 77 11.69 11.36 -12.85
N VAL A 78 10.84 10.45 -12.39
CA VAL A 78 9.38 10.50 -12.57
C VAL A 78 8.77 11.19 -11.36
N SER A 79 8.05 12.31 -11.57
CA SER A 79 7.48 13.09 -10.47
C SER A 79 6.07 12.65 -10.07
N ALA A 80 5.28 12.12 -11.00
CA ALA A 80 3.93 11.65 -10.71
C ALA A 80 3.96 10.18 -10.24
N PHE A 81 3.20 9.87 -9.23
CA PHE A 81 3.13 8.50 -8.72
C PHE A 81 1.85 8.28 -7.92
N ASN A 82 1.44 7.02 -7.82
CA ASN A 82 0.33 6.61 -6.98
C ASN A 82 0.85 5.78 -5.80
N VAL A 83 0.25 5.97 -4.65
CA VAL A 83 0.42 5.10 -3.49
C VAL A 83 -0.95 4.50 -3.22
N LEU A 84 -1.03 3.18 -3.19
CA LEU A 84 -2.30 2.50 -2.92
C LEU A 84 -2.09 1.24 -2.07
N GLN A 85 -3.17 0.84 -1.42
CA GLN A 85 -3.22 -0.38 -0.63
C GLN A 85 -4.59 -1.01 -0.86
N ASN A 86 -4.62 -2.31 -1.15
CA ASN A 86 -5.83 -3.03 -1.52
C ASN A 86 -6.19 -4.04 -0.43
N ASN A 87 -7.47 -4.11 -0.08
CA ASN A 87 -8.01 -5.02 0.93
C ASN A 87 -9.13 -5.84 0.33
N GLU A 88 -8.99 -7.15 0.37
CA GLU A 88 -9.90 -8.16 -0.18
C GLU A 88 -9.84 -8.25 -1.71
N SER A 89 -10.26 -9.40 -2.22
CA SER A 89 -10.21 -9.71 -3.67
C SER A 89 -11.01 -8.74 -4.51
N LEU A 90 -12.18 -8.30 -4.01
CA LEU A 90 -13.02 -7.35 -4.72
C LEU A 90 -12.31 -6.01 -4.95
N ALA A 91 -11.46 -5.61 -4.02
CA ALA A 91 -10.65 -4.40 -4.11
C ALA A 91 -9.25 -4.68 -4.68
N HIS A 92 -9.06 -5.82 -5.37
CA HIS A 92 -7.86 -6.16 -6.13
C HIS A 92 -6.67 -6.59 -5.28
N GLN A 93 -6.90 -7.11 -4.09
CA GLN A 93 -5.83 -7.70 -3.28
C GLN A 93 -5.48 -9.09 -3.83
N ALA A 94 -4.24 -9.27 -4.30
CA ALA A 94 -3.76 -10.55 -4.83
C ALA A 94 -3.01 -11.38 -3.79
N VAL A 95 -2.22 -10.73 -2.94
CA VAL A 95 -1.51 -11.38 -1.83
C VAL A 95 -2.15 -10.97 -0.52
N PHE A 96 -2.55 -11.94 0.31
CA PHE A 96 -3.30 -11.68 1.54
C PHE A 96 -2.39 -11.43 2.74
N HIS A 97 -1.53 -10.45 2.57
CA HIS A 97 -0.66 -9.85 3.57
C HIS A 97 -0.60 -8.36 3.21
N VAL A 98 -0.89 -7.48 4.15
CA VAL A 98 -0.93 -6.03 3.92
C VAL A 98 0.31 -5.57 3.15
N HIS A 99 0.10 -4.85 2.08
CA HIS A 99 1.20 -4.23 1.32
C HIS A 99 0.74 -2.96 0.65
N PHE A 100 1.63 -1.97 0.65
CA PHE A 100 1.43 -0.71 -0.03
C PHE A 100 2.23 -0.71 -1.31
N HIS A 101 1.62 -0.21 -2.38
CA HIS A 101 2.28 -0.01 -3.66
C HIS A 101 2.72 1.44 -3.79
N ILE A 102 3.91 1.65 -4.33
CA ILE A 102 4.34 2.96 -4.83
C ILE A 102 4.57 2.75 -6.32
N ILE A 103 3.80 3.43 -7.16
CA ILE A 103 3.77 3.17 -8.60
C ILE A 103 4.07 4.46 -9.35
N PRO A 104 5.27 4.62 -9.91
CA PRO A 104 5.57 5.77 -10.76
C PRO A 104 4.64 5.87 -11.96
N LYS A 105 4.27 7.09 -12.32
CA LYS A 105 3.40 7.39 -13.47
C LYS A 105 4.16 8.26 -14.47
N PRO A 106 5.02 7.65 -15.33
CA PRO A 106 5.85 8.42 -16.25
C PRO A 106 5.09 9.00 -17.44
N ASP A 107 3.99 8.35 -17.84
CA ASP A 107 3.15 8.75 -18.96
C ASP A 107 1.73 8.19 -18.81
N GLU A 108 0.87 8.47 -19.78
CA GLU A 108 -0.53 8.01 -19.73
C GLU A 108 -0.67 6.49 -19.87
N LYS A 109 0.29 5.82 -20.47
CA LYS A 109 0.22 4.38 -20.77
C LYS A 109 0.84 3.51 -19.70
N SER A 110 1.81 4.03 -18.95
CA SER A 110 2.54 3.28 -17.94
C SER A 110 2.04 3.62 -16.55
N GLY A 111 2.21 2.70 -15.60
CA GLY A 111 1.77 2.88 -14.24
C GLY A 111 0.30 2.51 -14.04
N LEU A 112 -0.28 3.01 -12.96
CA LEU A 112 -1.66 2.69 -12.59
C LEU A 112 -2.65 3.30 -13.57
N GLY A 113 -3.50 2.45 -14.17
CA GLY A 113 -4.63 2.91 -14.98
C GLY A 113 -5.85 3.06 -14.08
N VAL A 114 -6.36 4.28 -13.94
CA VAL A 114 -7.49 4.56 -13.07
C VAL A 114 -8.62 5.21 -13.86
N ALA A 115 -9.81 4.58 -13.81
CA ALA A 115 -11.05 5.27 -14.11
C ALA A 115 -11.58 5.82 -12.79
N TRP A 116 -11.98 7.08 -12.80
CA TRP A 116 -12.43 7.75 -11.58
C TRP A 116 -13.90 8.21 -11.73
N PRO A 117 -14.87 7.26 -11.74
CA PRO A 117 -16.29 7.59 -11.94
C PRO A 117 -16.88 8.19 -10.66
N ALA A 118 -16.59 9.47 -10.44
CA ALA A 118 -17.01 10.16 -9.23
C ALA A 118 -18.53 10.32 -9.21
N GLY A 119 -19.15 9.95 -8.10
CA GLY A 119 -20.55 10.17 -7.84
C GLY A 119 -20.79 11.51 -7.16
N LYS A 120 -21.96 11.67 -6.57
CA LYS A 120 -22.34 12.84 -5.82
C LYS A 120 -22.92 12.42 -4.47
N LEU A 121 -22.35 12.93 -3.39
CA LEU A 121 -22.82 12.63 -2.04
C LEU A 121 -24.07 13.48 -1.72
N ASP A 122 -25.15 12.82 -1.28
CA ASP A 122 -26.31 13.50 -0.71
C ASP A 122 -25.91 14.07 0.66
N ALA A 123 -26.15 15.38 0.87
CA ALA A 123 -25.70 16.08 2.08
C ALA A 123 -26.30 15.51 3.37
N GLY A 124 -27.59 15.15 3.35
CA GLY A 124 -28.26 14.56 4.51
C GLY A 124 -27.69 13.18 4.88
N GLN A 125 -27.51 12.32 3.88
CA GLN A 125 -26.90 11.00 4.08
C GLN A 125 -25.44 11.13 4.54
N GLY A 126 -24.72 12.12 4.00
CA GLY A 126 -23.33 12.37 4.40
C GLY A 126 -23.21 12.78 5.86
N ALA A 127 -24.06 13.68 6.32
CA ALA A 127 -24.06 14.13 7.72
C ALA A 127 -24.39 12.97 8.68
N GLU A 128 -25.37 12.16 8.35
CA GLU A 128 -25.76 11.01 9.15
C GLU A 128 -24.64 9.96 9.22
N LEU A 129 -24.07 9.61 8.09
CA LEU A 129 -22.97 8.64 8.02
C LEU A 129 -21.76 9.14 8.80
N ALA A 130 -21.37 10.40 8.63
CA ALA A 130 -20.26 10.99 9.36
C ALA A 130 -20.45 10.90 10.87
N ALA A 131 -21.66 11.22 11.37
CA ALA A 131 -21.97 11.13 12.79
C ALA A 131 -21.84 9.70 13.31
N ARG A 132 -22.26 8.71 12.55
CA ARG A 132 -22.14 7.29 12.92
C ARG A 132 -20.69 6.83 12.96
N ILE A 133 -19.87 7.25 12.00
CA ILE A 133 -18.44 6.91 11.95
C ILE A 133 -17.70 7.54 13.14
N VAL A 134 -17.97 8.82 13.42
CA VAL A 134 -17.36 9.51 14.56
C VAL A 134 -17.67 8.78 15.88
N LYS A 135 -18.91 8.37 16.05
CA LYS A 135 -19.32 7.59 17.24
C LYS A 135 -18.60 6.26 17.33
N GLU A 136 -18.46 5.55 16.22
CA GLU A 136 -17.75 4.27 16.16
C GLU A 136 -16.28 4.44 16.53
N LEU A 137 -15.62 5.49 16.04
CA LEU A 137 -14.21 5.78 16.32
C LEU A 137 -13.96 6.10 17.79
N ALA A 138 -14.96 6.65 18.48
CA ALA A 138 -14.86 7.01 19.90
C ALA A 138 -15.17 5.84 20.85
N ALA A 139 -15.67 4.72 20.32
CA ALA A 139 -16.04 3.55 21.12
C ALA A 139 -14.83 2.78 21.65
#